data_c314e952ce9c5f430af39e156202899f
#
_entry.id   c314e952ce9c5f430af39e156202899f
#
_cell.length_a   1.000
_cell.length_b   1.000
_cell.length_c   1.000
_cell.angle_alpha   90.00
_cell.angle_beta   90.00
_cell.angle_gamma   90.00
#
_symmetry.space_group_name_H-M   'P 1'
#
loop_
_entity.id
_entity.type
_entity.pdbx_description
1 polymer ?
#
loop_
_entity_poly.entity_id
_entity_poly.type
_entity_poly.pdbx_seq_one_letter_code
_entity_poly.pdbx_strand_id
1 'polypeptide(L)'
;MSYTIRDLINNNKDENIAITSENNNVIKYSDLKKHIFNISGQLASQGITPSNRAAIVLPNGPEMATAFLSISSYMSAAPLNPSYKLKEYEFYLQDLMPKIVIVEKDSQNPAVEAAKNLGIEICEIKKIDNAPAGIFNLYNKTTNFELATENNEALVLHTSGTTSRPKVVPLTNKNIFSSAINISNSLRLSSQDHCYNIMPLFHIHG
;
A
#
# COMPACT_ATOMS: atom_id res chain seq x y z
N MET A 1 -21.60 -6.68 7.82
CA MET A 1 -20.52 -5.68 7.62
C MET A 1 -19.26 -6.48 7.39
N SER A 2 -18.52 -6.17 6.35
CA SER A 2 -17.17 -6.71 6.19
C SER A 2 -16.18 -5.77 6.88
N TYR A 3 -15.10 -6.32 7.43
CA TYR A 3 -14.12 -5.56 8.22
C TYR A 3 -12.84 -5.40 7.39
N THR A 4 -12.92 -4.59 6.31
CA THR A 4 -11.80 -4.37 5.39
C THR A 4 -11.32 -2.92 5.40
N ILE A 5 -10.07 -2.69 4.94
CA ILE A 5 -9.53 -1.34 4.73
C ILE A 5 -10.43 -0.55 3.76
N ARG A 6 -10.94 -1.22 2.72
CA ARG A 6 -11.86 -0.61 1.78
C ARG A 6 -13.15 -0.12 2.44
N ASP A 7 -13.69 -0.84 3.44
CA ASP A 7 -14.88 -0.40 4.16
C ASP A 7 -14.61 0.86 4.98
N LEU A 8 -13.43 0.98 5.60
CA LEU A 8 -13.02 2.21 6.28
C LEU A 8 -13.02 3.40 5.32
N ILE A 9 -12.52 3.21 4.10
CA ILE A 9 -12.46 4.26 3.08
C ILE A 9 -13.86 4.58 2.54
N ASN A 10 -14.66 3.56 2.25
CA ASN A 10 -15.99 3.71 1.67
C ASN A 10 -17.00 4.39 2.61
N ASN A 11 -16.82 4.28 3.91
CA ASN A 11 -17.68 4.92 4.91
C ASN A 11 -17.54 6.45 4.98
N ASN A 12 -16.58 7.02 4.26
CA ASN A 12 -16.37 8.47 4.21
C ASN A 12 -17.14 9.11 3.05
N LYS A 13 -17.57 10.37 3.26
CA LYS A 13 -18.24 11.16 2.23
C LYS A 13 -17.28 11.51 1.08
N ASP A 14 -17.77 11.43 -0.14
CA ASP A 14 -16.99 11.59 -1.36
C ASP A 14 -16.30 12.96 -1.49
N GLU A 15 -16.96 14.01 -1.01
CA GLU A 15 -16.46 15.38 -1.05
C GLU A 15 -15.36 15.70 -0.02
N ASN A 16 -15.22 14.87 1.02
CA ASN A 16 -14.20 15.07 2.05
C ASN A 16 -12.80 14.83 1.49
N ILE A 17 -11.84 15.57 2.03
CA ILE A 17 -10.41 15.38 1.73
C ILE A 17 -9.93 14.13 2.46
N ALA A 18 -9.31 13.22 1.70
CA ALA A 18 -8.69 12.01 2.24
C ALA A 18 -7.20 12.22 2.55
N ILE A 19 -6.47 12.86 1.64
CA ILE A 19 -5.03 13.11 1.78
C ILE A 19 -4.74 14.55 1.31
N THR A 20 -3.94 15.26 2.08
CA THR A 20 -3.34 16.54 1.69
C THR A 20 -1.84 16.34 1.56
N SER A 21 -1.27 16.71 0.43
CA SER A 21 0.17 16.69 0.20
C SER A 21 0.75 18.10 0.19
N GLU A 22 2.06 18.23 -0.01
CA GLU A 22 2.72 19.51 -0.18
C GLU A 22 2.03 20.39 -1.24
N ASN A 23 2.12 21.71 -1.08
CA ASN A 23 1.49 22.70 -1.95
C ASN A 23 -0.05 22.62 -2.00
N ASN A 24 -0.70 22.12 -0.94
CA ASN A 24 -2.16 21.97 -0.85
C ASN A 24 -2.78 21.14 -1.99
N ASN A 25 -2.01 20.23 -2.59
CA ASN A 25 -2.55 19.28 -3.53
C ASN A 25 -3.31 18.21 -2.75
N VAL A 26 -4.59 18.03 -3.02
CA VAL A 26 -5.49 17.20 -2.23
C VAL A 26 -6.06 16.03 -3.04
N ILE A 27 -6.30 14.92 -2.37
CA ILE A 27 -7.08 13.79 -2.89
C ILE A 27 -8.37 13.72 -2.08
N LYS A 28 -9.52 13.76 -2.74
CA LYS A 28 -10.83 13.52 -2.12
C LYS A 28 -11.10 12.03 -1.99
N TYR A 29 -11.99 11.66 -1.07
CA TYR A 29 -12.42 10.27 -0.94
C TYR A 29 -13.03 9.71 -2.23
N SER A 30 -13.73 10.53 -3.02
CA SER A 30 -14.24 10.13 -4.34
C SER A 30 -13.13 9.65 -5.28
N ASP A 31 -12.00 10.36 -5.31
CA ASP A 31 -10.87 10.02 -6.19
C ASP A 31 -10.08 8.83 -5.63
N LEU A 32 -9.89 8.79 -4.31
CA LEU A 32 -9.23 7.66 -3.65
C LEU A 32 -10.00 6.34 -3.87
N LYS A 33 -11.33 6.34 -3.71
CA LYS A 33 -12.18 5.16 -3.97
C LYS A 33 -12.05 4.67 -5.41
N LYS A 34 -12.12 5.59 -6.38
CA LYS A 34 -11.93 5.27 -7.81
C LYS A 34 -10.52 4.72 -8.07
N HIS A 35 -9.51 5.33 -7.46
CA HIS A 35 -8.13 4.90 -7.61
C HIS A 35 -7.93 3.48 -7.10
N ILE A 36 -8.40 3.17 -5.89
CA ILE A 36 -8.33 1.82 -5.31
C ILE A 36 -9.01 0.80 -6.22
N PHE A 37 -10.20 1.10 -6.72
CA PHE A 37 -10.93 0.21 -7.62
C PHE A 37 -10.16 0.00 -8.94
N ASN A 38 -9.62 1.06 -9.52
CA ASN A 38 -8.84 1.00 -10.75
C ASN A 38 -7.56 0.16 -10.59
N ILE A 39 -6.79 0.38 -9.52
CA ILE A 39 -5.57 -0.39 -9.22
C ILE A 39 -5.90 -1.87 -9.00
N SER A 40 -6.98 -2.19 -8.28
CA SER A 40 -7.42 -3.58 -8.10
C SER A 40 -7.72 -4.26 -9.45
N GLY A 41 -8.46 -3.59 -10.33
CA GLY A 41 -8.74 -4.10 -11.68
C GLY A 41 -7.50 -4.25 -12.56
N GLN A 42 -6.52 -3.35 -12.41
CA GLN A 42 -5.24 -3.44 -13.12
C GLN A 42 -4.42 -4.65 -12.65
N LEU A 43 -4.31 -4.87 -11.34
CA LEU A 43 -3.62 -6.02 -10.77
C LEU A 43 -4.28 -7.34 -11.21
N ALA A 44 -5.60 -7.41 -11.13
CA ALA A 44 -6.36 -8.57 -11.58
C ALA A 44 -6.16 -8.87 -13.07
N SER A 45 -5.99 -7.85 -13.92
CA SER A 45 -5.71 -8.02 -15.35
C SER A 45 -4.38 -8.72 -15.65
N GLN A 46 -3.47 -8.77 -14.66
CA GLN A 46 -2.20 -9.50 -14.70
C GLN A 46 -2.28 -10.87 -14.01
N GLY A 47 -3.48 -11.33 -13.65
CA GLY A 47 -3.67 -12.58 -12.92
C GLY A 47 -3.22 -12.53 -11.46
N ILE A 48 -3.03 -11.33 -10.92
CA ILE A 48 -2.73 -11.14 -9.50
C ILE A 48 -4.03 -11.26 -8.70
N THR A 49 -3.98 -11.93 -7.56
CA THR A 49 -5.15 -12.27 -6.73
C THR A 49 -5.00 -11.72 -5.31
N PRO A 50 -6.10 -11.68 -4.52
CA PRO A 50 -6.04 -11.26 -3.11
C PRO A 50 -5.09 -12.08 -2.23
N SER A 51 -4.67 -13.27 -2.66
CA SER A 51 -3.73 -14.13 -1.92
C SER A 51 -2.26 -13.82 -2.19
N ASN A 52 -1.97 -12.92 -3.13
CA ASN A 52 -0.60 -12.53 -3.46
C ASN A 52 -0.11 -11.39 -2.56
N ARG A 53 1.19 -11.17 -2.54
CA ARG A 53 1.87 -10.05 -1.87
C ARG A 53 2.52 -9.11 -2.89
N ALA A 54 2.53 -7.82 -2.59
CA ALA A 54 3.30 -6.82 -3.32
C ALA A 54 4.29 -6.14 -2.37
N ALA A 55 5.57 -6.15 -2.70
CA ALA A 55 6.53 -5.28 -2.04
C ALA A 55 6.40 -3.86 -2.60
N ILE A 56 6.40 -2.85 -1.71
CA ILE A 56 6.27 -1.43 -2.10
C ILE A 56 7.56 -0.72 -1.69
N VAL A 57 8.27 -0.17 -2.67
CA VAL A 57 9.53 0.57 -2.46
C VAL A 57 9.38 1.95 -3.10
N LEU A 58 8.73 2.82 -2.37
CA LEU A 58 8.47 4.21 -2.78
C LEU A 58 8.96 5.18 -1.69
N PRO A 59 9.39 6.39 -2.04
CA PRO A 59 9.68 7.42 -1.05
C PRO A 59 8.40 7.82 -0.31
N ASN A 60 8.57 8.46 0.86
CA ASN A 60 7.45 9.05 1.56
C ASN A 60 6.76 10.09 0.67
N GLY A 61 5.44 10.05 0.65
CA GLY A 61 4.66 10.96 -0.16
C GLY A 61 3.27 10.43 -0.47
N PRO A 62 2.47 11.18 -1.22
CA PRO A 62 1.10 10.81 -1.55
C PRO A 62 1.03 9.51 -2.37
N GLU A 63 2.00 9.25 -3.25
CA GLU A 63 2.05 8.00 -4.03
C GLU A 63 2.26 6.77 -3.13
N MET A 64 3.11 6.88 -2.10
CA MET A 64 3.30 5.78 -1.14
C MET A 64 2.03 5.54 -0.32
N ALA A 65 1.37 6.61 0.14
CA ALA A 65 0.13 6.49 0.91
C ALA A 65 -0.99 5.83 0.10
N THR A 66 -1.21 6.28 -1.13
CA THR A 66 -2.25 5.72 -2.01
C THR A 66 -1.89 4.32 -2.53
N ALA A 67 -0.61 4.04 -2.77
CA ALA A 67 -0.14 2.69 -3.09
C ALA A 67 -0.45 1.73 -1.94
N PHE A 68 -0.09 2.09 -0.71
CA PHE A 68 -0.42 1.27 0.45
C PHE A 68 -1.93 1.01 0.55
N LEU A 69 -2.77 2.06 0.50
CA LEU A 69 -4.22 1.91 0.60
C LEU A 69 -4.82 1.10 -0.54
N SER A 70 -4.32 1.27 -1.77
CA SER A 70 -4.84 0.54 -2.93
C SER A 70 -4.43 -0.93 -2.91
N ILE A 71 -3.17 -1.22 -2.61
CA ILE A 71 -2.65 -2.58 -2.56
C ILE A 71 -3.28 -3.33 -1.39
N SER A 72 -3.28 -2.77 -0.18
CA SER A 72 -3.83 -3.42 1.02
C SER A 72 -5.36 -3.62 0.96
N SER A 73 -6.06 -2.87 0.11
CA SER A 73 -7.50 -3.07 -0.16
C SER A 73 -7.80 -4.25 -1.07
N TYR A 74 -6.80 -4.80 -1.78
CA TYR A 74 -6.97 -5.89 -2.73
C TYR A 74 -6.14 -7.12 -2.39
N MET A 75 -4.86 -6.95 -2.07
CA MET A 75 -3.89 -8.01 -1.77
C MET A 75 -2.99 -7.57 -0.60
N SER A 76 -2.03 -8.39 -0.20
CA SER A 76 -1.12 -8.01 0.88
C SER A 76 -0.07 -6.99 0.44
N ALA A 77 0.00 -5.87 1.12
CA ALA A 77 1.05 -4.85 0.99
C ALA A 77 2.24 -5.18 1.90
N ALA A 78 3.45 -5.12 1.36
CA ALA A 78 4.71 -5.23 2.09
C ALA A 78 5.56 -3.96 1.88
N PRO A 79 5.31 -2.88 2.63
CA PRO A 79 6.12 -1.67 2.54
C PRO A 79 7.55 -1.95 3.01
N LEU A 80 8.54 -1.57 2.20
CA LEU A 80 9.96 -1.72 2.51
C LEU A 80 10.66 -0.37 2.57
N ASN A 81 11.66 -0.26 3.43
CA ASN A 81 12.46 0.94 3.56
C ASN A 81 13.21 1.24 2.22
N PRO A 82 12.96 2.39 1.57
CA PRO A 82 13.62 2.73 0.31
C PRO A 82 15.12 2.97 0.43
N SER A 83 15.67 3.03 1.64
CA SER A 83 17.10 3.19 1.92
C SER A 83 17.85 1.88 2.11
N TYR A 84 17.19 0.73 1.97
CA TYR A 84 17.87 -0.57 2.06
C TYR A 84 18.90 -0.76 0.94
N LYS A 85 19.96 -1.51 1.28
CA LYS A 85 20.98 -1.94 0.32
C LYS A 85 20.53 -3.22 -0.39
N LEU A 86 21.21 -3.56 -1.49
CA LEU A 86 20.91 -4.74 -2.31
C LEU A 86 20.72 -6.02 -1.49
N LYS A 87 21.65 -6.36 -0.60
CA LYS A 87 21.59 -7.59 0.21
C LYS A 87 20.40 -7.60 1.20
N GLU A 88 19.99 -6.43 1.69
CA GLU A 88 18.83 -6.32 2.56
C GLU A 88 17.55 -6.55 1.74
N TYR A 89 17.46 -5.97 0.53
CA TYR A 89 16.33 -6.24 -0.37
C TYR A 89 16.26 -7.71 -0.77
N GLU A 90 17.38 -8.34 -1.15
CA GLU A 90 17.40 -9.78 -1.47
C GLU A 90 16.88 -10.61 -0.29
N PHE A 91 17.32 -10.31 0.93
CA PHE A 91 16.84 -10.99 2.13
C PHE A 91 15.33 -10.81 2.34
N TYR A 92 14.83 -9.56 2.33
CA TYR A 92 13.41 -9.29 2.57
C TYR A 92 12.52 -9.81 1.45
N LEU A 93 12.92 -9.69 0.19
CA LEU A 93 12.15 -10.19 -0.94
C LEU A 93 12.09 -11.72 -0.97
N GLN A 94 13.17 -12.41 -0.60
CA GLN A 94 13.16 -13.87 -0.46
C GLN A 94 12.20 -14.34 0.66
N ASP A 95 12.17 -13.63 1.76
CA ASP A 95 11.33 -13.98 2.92
C ASP A 95 9.84 -13.66 2.68
N LEU A 96 9.55 -12.54 2.00
CA LEU A 96 8.20 -12.10 1.66
C LEU A 96 7.58 -12.87 0.50
N MET A 97 8.40 -13.33 -0.46
CA MET A 97 7.97 -13.97 -1.72
C MET A 97 6.88 -13.16 -2.44
N PRO A 98 7.07 -11.86 -2.71
CA PRO A 98 6.05 -11.06 -3.34
C PRO A 98 5.88 -11.44 -4.82
N LYS A 99 4.67 -11.27 -5.34
CA LYS A 99 4.37 -11.47 -6.76
C LYS A 99 4.97 -10.35 -7.61
N ILE A 100 4.97 -9.11 -7.08
CA ILE A 100 5.48 -7.91 -7.73
C ILE A 100 6.27 -7.04 -6.73
N VAL A 101 7.20 -6.25 -7.26
CA VAL A 101 7.85 -5.15 -6.54
C VAL A 101 7.45 -3.84 -7.20
N ILE A 102 6.79 -2.96 -6.45
CA ILE A 102 6.31 -1.65 -6.92
C ILE A 102 7.38 -0.61 -6.62
N VAL A 103 7.80 0.11 -7.64
CA VAL A 103 8.85 1.15 -7.58
C VAL A 103 8.43 2.40 -8.36
N GLU A 104 9.16 3.49 -8.19
CA GLU A 104 9.02 4.66 -9.07
C GLU A 104 9.44 4.31 -10.51
N LYS A 105 8.92 5.09 -11.46
CA LYS A 105 9.31 4.97 -12.87
C LYS A 105 10.81 5.23 -13.01
N ASP A 106 11.49 4.42 -13.83
CA ASP A 106 12.93 4.50 -14.12
C ASP A 106 13.80 4.44 -12.85
N SER A 107 13.33 3.75 -11.80
CA SER A 107 13.98 3.67 -10.50
C SER A 107 15.36 3.02 -10.57
N GLN A 108 16.35 3.68 -9.98
CA GLN A 108 17.71 3.16 -9.76
C GLN A 108 17.88 2.56 -8.36
N ASN A 109 16.80 2.37 -7.62
CA ASN A 109 16.84 1.78 -6.28
C ASN A 109 17.37 0.34 -6.34
N PRO A 110 18.25 -0.09 -5.41
CA PRO A 110 18.76 -1.47 -5.35
C PRO A 110 17.68 -2.56 -5.29
N ALA A 111 16.44 -2.20 -4.93
CA ALA A 111 15.29 -3.12 -5.00
C ALA A 111 15.02 -3.66 -6.41
N VAL A 112 15.31 -2.85 -7.44
CA VAL A 112 15.16 -3.25 -8.86
C VAL A 112 16.12 -4.38 -9.21
N GLU A 113 17.39 -4.25 -8.80
CA GLU A 113 18.41 -5.29 -9.00
C GLU A 113 18.07 -6.55 -8.20
N ALA A 114 17.69 -6.40 -6.94
CA ALA A 114 17.29 -7.53 -6.09
C ALA A 114 16.08 -8.29 -6.68
N ALA A 115 15.07 -7.58 -7.18
CA ALA A 115 13.91 -8.19 -7.83
C ALA A 115 14.32 -8.97 -9.10
N LYS A 116 15.20 -8.42 -9.93
CA LYS A 116 15.74 -9.11 -11.12
C LYS A 116 16.49 -10.37 -10.75
N ASN A 117 17.38 -10.31 -9.74
CA ASN A 117 18.15 -11.47 -9.27
C ASN A 117 17.26 -12.60 -8.78
N LEU A 118 16.09 -12.27 -8.24
CA LEU A 118 15.11 -13.22 -7.69
C LEU A 118 14.00 -13.61 -8.69
N GLY A 119 14.00 -13.06 -9.90
CA GLY A 119 12.99 -13.33 -10.91
C GLY A 119 11.60 -12.80 -10.52
N ILE A 120 11.53 -11.76 -9.69
CA ILE A 120 10.28 -11.12 -9.27
C ILE A 120 9.92 -10.00 -10.27
N GLU A 121 8.65 -9.92 -10.65
CA GLU A 121 8.17 -8.89 -11.57
C GLU A 121 8.31 -7.49 -10.95
N ILE A 122 8.82 -6.54 -11.74
CA ILE A 122 8.94 -5.14 -11.36
C ILE A 122 7.77 -4.38 -11.97
N CYS A 123 7.04 -3.66 -11.13
CA CYS A 123 5.92 -2.83 -11.53
C CYS A 123 6.21 -1.36 -11.21
N GLU A 124 6.32 -0.54 -12.24
CA GLU A 124 6.56 0.89 -12.07
C GLU A 124 5.28 1.68 -11.96
N ILE A 125 5.21 2.63 -11.00
CA ILE A 125 4.10 3.59 -10.96
C ILE A 125 4.18 4.52 -12.17
N LYS A 126 3.04 4.73 -12.83
CA LYS A 126 2.87 5.63 -13.97
C LYS A 126 2.02 6.81 -13.53
N LYS A 127 2.66 7.92 -13.19
CA LYS A 127 1.96 9.15 -12.81
C LYS A 127 1.05 9.62 -13.96
N ILE A 128 -0.09 10.19 -13.61
CA ILE A 128 -1.08 10.69 -14.57
C ILE A 128 -0.97 12.22 -14.59
N ASP A 129 -0.75 12.78 -15.77
CA ASP A 129 -0.63 14.23 -15.94
C ASP A 129 -1.90 14.93 -15.46
N ASN A 130 -1.72 16.03 -14.72
CA ASN A 130 -2.80 16.84 -14.15
C ASN A 130 -3.75 16.13 -13.16
N ALA A 131 -3.44 14.90 -12.77
CA ALA A 131 -4.16 14.24 -11.67
C ALA A 131 -3.68 14.79 -10.30
N PRO A 132 -4.50 14.66 -9.24
CA PRO A 132 -4.04 14.89 -7.88
C PRO A 132 -2.79 14.04 -7.56
N ALA A 133 -1.88 14.57 -6.73
CA ALA A 133 -0.72 13.81 -6.28
C ALA A 133 -1.16 12.50 -5.62
N GLY A 134 -0.43 11.42 -5.89
CA GLY A 134 -0.80 10.08 -5.40
C GLY A 134 -1.74 9.30 -6.32
N ILE A 135 -2.22 9.88 -7.43
CA ILE A 135 -2.99 9.14 -8.43
C ILE A 135 -2.06 8.67 -9.55
N PHE A 136 -2.03 7.37 -9.80
CA PHE A 136 -1.16 6.73 -10.78
C PHE A 136 -1.82 5.48 -11.39
N ASN A 137 -1.19 4.91 -12.40
CA ASN A 137 -1.50 3.58 -12.92
C ASN A 137 -0.30 2.65 -12.69
N LEU A 138 -0.58 1.35 -12.57
CA LEU A 138 0.41 0.27 -12.60
C LEU A 138 0.44 -0.36 -14.00
N TYR A 139 -0.73 -0.70 -14.52
CA TYR A 139 -0.91 -1.34 -15.82
C TYR A 139 -1.93 -0.57 -16.66
N ASN A 140 -1.99 -0.86 -17.95
CA ASN A 140 -2.86 -0.15 -18.89
C ASN A 140 -4.25 -0.82 -19.05
N LYS A 141 -4.43 -2.03 -18.52
CA LYS A 141 -5.67 -2.80 -18.66
C LYS A 141 -6.28 -3.04 -17.29
N THR A 142 -7.60 -3.11 -17.25
CA THR A 142 -8.38 -3.51 -16.08
C THR A 142 -9.27 -4.70 -16.44
N THR A 143 -9.62 -5.51 -15.45
CA THR A 143 -10.62 -6.57 -15.59
C THR A 143 -11.49 -6.63 -14.34
N ASN A 144 -12.55 -7.40 -14.37
CA ASN A 144 -13.33 -7.72 -13.18
C ASN A 144 -12.46 -8.48 -12.19
N PHE A 145 -12.69 -8.27 -10.90
CA PHE A 145 -11.91 -8.86 -9.84
C PHE A 145 -12.77 -9.24 -8.64
N GLU A 146 -12.29 -10.22 -7.89
CA GLU A 146 -12.84 -10.57 -6.59
C GLU A 146 -12.32 -9.61 -5.53
N LEU A 147 -13.20 -9.20 -4.64
CA LEU A 147 -12.85 -8.31 -3.55
C LEU A 147 -12.15 -9.07 -2.43
N ALA A 148 -11.11 -8.47 -1.85
CA ALA A 148 -10.51 -9.01 -0.63
C ALA A 148 -11.54 -9.03 0.50
N THR A 149 -11.49 -10.09 1.30
CA THR A 149 -12.33 -10.31 2.47
C THR A 149 -11.61 -9.88 3.75
N GLU A 150 -12.32 -9.86 4.87
CA GLU A 150 -11.74 -9.54 6.18
C GLU A 150 -10.61 -10.50 6.62
N ASN A 151 -10.59 -11.72 6.11
CA ASN A 151 -9.61 -12.75 6.44
C ASN A 151 -8.38 -12.75 5.52
N ASN A 152 -8.43 -12.03 4.38
CA ASN A 152 -7.26 -11.90 3.53
C ASN A 152 -6.18 -11.06 4.23
N GLU A 153 -4.92 -11.45 4.04
CA GLU A 153 -3.76 -10.67 4.47
C GLU A 153 -3.78 -9.31 3.74
N ALA A 154 -3.67 -8.22 4.48
CA ALA A 154 -3.67 -6.86 3.94
C ALA A 154 -2.32 -6.17 4.08
N LEU A 155 -1.58 -6.52 5.12
CA LEU A 155 -0.27 -5.94 5.42
C LEU A 155 0.64 -7.03 5.95
N VAL A 156 1.88 -7.04 5.49
CA VAL A 156 2.93 -7.87 6.05
C VAL A 156 4.16 -7.03 6.35
N LEU A 157 4.69 -7.17 7.55
CA LEU A 157 5.85 -6.44 8.03
C LEU A 157 6.88 -7.38 8.63
N HIS A 158 8.12 -6.91 8.66
CA HIS A 158 9.17 -7.53 9.44
C HIS A 158 9.35 -6.78 10.76
N THR A 159 9.38 -7.51 11.85
CA THR A 159 9.72 -6.93 13.15
C THR A 159 11.20 -7.11 13.45
N SER A 160 11.80 -6.12 14.06
CA SER A 160 13.12 -6.24 14.70
C SER A 160 12.96 -7.15 15.91
N GLY A 161 13.01 -8.46 15.70
CA GLY A 161 12.97 -9.42 16.81
C GLY A 161 14.19 -9.29 17.72
N THR A 162 14.05 -9.70 18.99
CA THR A 162 15.16 -9.88 19.93
C THR A 162 16.13 -10.98 19.50
N THR A 163 15.79 -11.73 18.43
CA THR A 163 16.60 -12.77 17.79
C THR A 163 17.27 -12.22 16.53
N SER A 164 18.37 -12.83 16.12
CA SER A 164 19.22 -12.38 14.99
C SER A 164 18.51 -12.28 13.63
N ARG A 165 17.29 -12.82 13.48
CA ARG A 165 16.52 -12.78 12.24
C ARG A 165 15.16 -12.08 12.44
N PRO A 166 14.82 -11.05 11.63
CA PRO A 166 13.50 -10.43 11.64
C PRO A 166 12.40 -11.46 11.40
N LYS A 167 11.25 -11.28 12.06
CA LYS A 167 10.09 -12.15 11.89
C LYS A 167 9.07 -11.51 10.97
N VAL A 168 8.55 -12.29 10.03
CA VAL A 168 7.40 -11.91 9.19
C VAL A 168 6.13 -11.91 10.04
N VAL A 169 5.42 -10.80 10.03
CA VAL A 169 4.16 -10.61 10.76
C VAL A 169 3.06 -10.25 9.75
N PRO A 170 2.23 -11.22 9.34
CA PRO A 170 1.07 -10.95 8.50
C PRO A 170 -0.09 -10.40 9.35
N LEU A 171 -0.77 -9.38 8.82
CA LEU A 171 -1.96 -8.77 9.39
C LEU A 171 -3.11 -8.85 8.39
N THR A 172 -4.24 -9.36 8.82
CA THR A 172 -5.44 -9.44 8.00
C THR A 172 -6.13 -8.08 7.87
N ASN A 173 -7.04 -7.94 6.91
CA ASN A 173 -7.92 -6.78 6.80
C ASN A 173 -8.62 -6.50 8.13
N LYS A 174 -9.14 -7.54 8.80
CA LYS A 174 -9.80 -7.43 10.10
C LYS A 174 -8.88 -6.87 11.18
N ASN A 175 -7.61 -7.28 11.20
CA ASN A 175 -6.64 -6.74 12.17
C ASN A 175 -6.44 -5.24 11.96
N ILE A 176 -6.22 -4.80 10.71
CA ILE A 176 -6.01 -3.39 10.38
C ILE A 176 -7.27 -2.58 10.67
N PHE A 177 -8.45 -3.07 10.23
CA PHE A 177 -9.73 -2.43 10.51
C PHE A 177 -9.93 -2.21 12.01
N SER A 178 -9.76 -3.28 12.81
CA SER A 178 -9.96 -3.21 14.26
C SER A 178 -8.98 -2.25 14.94
N SER A 179 -7.72 -2.25 14.48
CA SER A 179 -6.70 -1.31 14.96
C SER A 179 -7.09 0.15 14.66
N ALA A 180 -7.52 0.43 13.44
CA ALA A 180 -7.93 1.77 13.03
C ALA A 180 -9.14 2.28 13.86
N ILE A 181 -10.15 1.44 14.08
CA ILE A 181 -11.32 1.78 14.91
C ILE A 181 -10.90 2.02 16.36
N ASN A 182 -10.05 1.17 16.92
CA ASN A 182 -9.58 1.32 18.31
C ASN A 182 -8.76 2.62 18.48
N ILE A 183 -7.89 2.96 17.55
CA ILE A 183 -7.12 4.22 17.55
C ILE A 183 -8.08 5.41 17.45
N SER A 184 -9.01 5.38 16.50
CA SER A 184 -10.00 6.44 16.32
C SER A 184 -10.80 6.69 17.60
N ASN A 185 -11.29 5.64 18.25
CA ASN A 185 -12.04 5.74 19.50
C ASN A 185 -11.18 6.26 20.66
N SER A 186 -9.96 5.75 20.81
CA SER A 186 -9.04 6.14 21.88
C SER A 186 -8.65 7.61 21.80
N LEU A 187 -8.40 8.10 20.58
CA LEU A 187 -8.05 9.49 20.31
C LEU A 187 -9.29 10.38 20.10
N ARG A 188 -10.50 9.81 20.11
CA ARG A 188 -11.76 10.52 19.86
C ARG A 188 -11.75 11.28 18.52
N LEU A 189 -11.19 10.65 17.49
CA LEU A 189 -11.09 11.27 16.16
C LEU A 189 -12.48 11.46 15.54
N SER A 190 -12.61 12.57 14.82
CA SER A 190 -13.80 12.96 14.08
C SER A 190 -13.47 13.32 12.62
N SER A 191 -14.46 13.57 11.80
CA SER A 191 -14.29 14.02 10.41
C SER A 191 -13.70 15.44 10.28
N GLN A 192 -13.51 16.14 11.39
CA GLN A 192 -12.90 17.49 11.43
C GLN A 192 -11.40 17.44 11.72
N ASP A 193 -10.89 16.27 12.12
CA ASP A 193 -9.49 16.13 12.47
C ASP A 193 -8.61 15.96 11.23
N HIS A 194 -7.43 16.57 11.26
CA HIS A 194 -6.38 16.40 10.26
C HIS A 194 -5.15 15.81 10.94
N CYS A 195 -4.74 14.63 10.53
CA CYS A 195 -3.54 13.99 11.01
C CYS A 195 -2.34 14.42 10.16
N TYR A 196 -1.29 14.91 10.79
CA TYR A 196 0.00 15.11 10.15
C TYR A 196 0.91 13.93 10.45
N ASN A 197 1.15 13.08 9.45
CA ASN A 197 2.00 11.93 9.60
C ASN A 197 3.48 12.31 9.37
N ILE A 198 4.30 12.20 10.43
CA ILE A 198 5.74 12.44 10.39
C ILE A 198 6.56 11.14 10.34
N MET A 199 5.91 10.00 10.50
CA MET A 199 6.60 8.71 10.47
C MET A 199 6.81 8.24 9.02
N PRO A 200 7.89 7.49 8.76
CA PRO A 200 8.06 6.85 7.46
C PRO A 200 6.90 5.89 7.16
N LEU A 201 6.30 6.03 5.98
CA LEU A 201 5.12 5.24 5.56
C LEU A 201 5.42 3.74 5.33
N PHE A 202 6.68 3.33 5.34
CA PHE A 202 7.05 1.91 5.35
C PHE A 202 7.08 1.29 6.75
N HIS A 203 6.95 2.11 7.80
CA HIS A 203 6.97 1.66 9.19
C HIS A 203 5.54 1.43 9.71
N ILE A 204 5.38 0.50 10.68
CA ILE A 204 4.07 0.16 11.26
C ILE A 204 3.33 1.37 11.87
N HIS A 205 4.04 2.42 12.22
CA HIS A 205 3.48 3.67 12.75
C HIS A 205 3.35 4.78 11.69
N GLY A 206 3.59 4.46 10.43
CA GLY A 206 3.43 5.36 9.29
C GLY A 206 2.02 5.45 8.75
#